data_87e07a44e0a3be8237f8e9e0d0c5458b
#
_entry.id   87e07a44e0a3be8237f8e9e0d0c5458b
#
_cell.length_a   1.000
_cell.length_b   1.000
_cell.length_c   1.000
_cell.angle_alpha   90.00
_cell.angle_beta   90.00
_cell.angle_gamma   90.00
#
_symmetry.space_group_name_H-M   'P 1'
#
loop_
_entity.id
_entity.type
_entity.pdbx_description
1 polymer ?
#
loop_
_entity_poly.entity_id
_entity_poly.type
_entity_poly.pdbx_seq_one_letter_code
_entity_poly.pdbx_strand_id
1 'polypeptide(L)'
;MTTALASKVAKFSKHPQPAGEAIRLSKCSSLTVHPALLPSTPERLYKIQYPGVHWLNDDILLGIFNCYRQDDEYQWNLRLLWSKLSHVCQRWRYLIFDCAFHLDIHIKCTNGSPIVDTLDHLPPLPLFVSYHDRPITGLMEQDEMGICHALQLHGRVYHLELVLMPSILHRVIVLMDGHFPILEHLSLSFTTTTENGLPLTLPKGFLAPNLRHLNLPGISPPKRLRVLTSAVSLVKLVLSNIQTASYFRPRLLVARLSSLPQLEELFIGFSIPIPRPSTERELLGEKGTPVTLPSLRDLQFEGVAAYLESLVAQIRAPLLERLGVTLFNQVAFALPHLSYLIEITEAFKHPCAAVRFNHREVYVTMVHHGSGRGPFLLRVICKQLDWQIDCAAQICHTLIPALSCVEQLSLYHDFRRIPDELRNGAIDSATWHDLLRSFIGVQRLYIKGGLLDELSRALRVDEVGSDPGFLPNLRSISAGRNVFTTFIDTRRVVGRLVQFTLRHNE
;
A
#
# COMPACT_ATOMS: atom_id res chain seq x y z
N MET A 1 26.14 -16.86 -41.22
CA MET A 1 27.04 -17.83 -40.56
C MET A 1 26.26 -18.39 -39.37
N THR A 2 25.70 -19.53 -39.59
CA THR A 2 24.95 -20.46 -38.73
C THR A 2 25.93 -21.19 -37.79
N THR A 3 25.54 -21.43 -36.54
CA THR A 3 25.69 -22.68 -35.74
C THR A 3 25.34 -22.36 -34.31
N ALA A 4 24.23 -22.83 -33.81
CA ALA A 4 24.01 -24.07 -33.00
C ALA A 4 24.70 -24.01 -31.61
N LEU A 5 23.87 -23.91 -30.56
CA LEU A 5 24.19 -24.42 -29.25
C LEU A 5 22.95 -25.12 -28.64
N ALA A 6 23.10 -26.42 -28.53
CA ALA A 6 22.13 -27.36 -28.03
C ALA A 6 22.10 -27.45 -26.50
N SER A 7 20.88 -27.67 -26.00
CA SER A 7 20.51 -28.57 -24.88
C SER A 7 21.48 -28.73 -23.69
N LYS A 8 21.01 -28.28 -22.52
CA LYS A 8 21.23 -28.99 -21.25
C LYS A 8 19.94 -28.98 -20.42
N VAL A 9 19.25 -30.09 -20.51
CA VAL A 9 18.16 -30.47 -19.59
C VAL A 9 18.80 -30.85 -18.26
N ALA A 10 18.59 -30.06 -17.22
CA ALA A 10 18.93 -30.45 -15.85
C ALA A 10 17.73 -31.13 -15.19
N LYS A 11 17.92 -32.40 -14.85
CA LYS A 11 17.02 -33.21 -14.03
C LYS A 11 16.88 -32.59 -12.64
N PHE A 12 15.70 -32.14 -12.27
CA PHE A 12 15.40 -31.79 -10.88
C PHE A 12 14.87 -33.02 -10.14
N SER A 13 15.58 -33.33 -9.10
CA SER A 13 15.40 -34.32 -8.06
C SER A 13 14.07 -34.14 -7.33
N LYS A 14 13.37 -35.25 -7.12
CA LYS A 14 12.18 -35.38 -6.28
C LYS A 14 12.53 -35.08 -4.81
N HIS A 15 11.92 -34.08 -4.21
CA HIS A 15 11.86 -33.94 -2.75
C HIS A 15 10.65 -34.71 -2.21
N PRO A 16 10.79 -35.40 -1.04
CA PRO A 16 9.69 -36.13 -0.42
C PRO A 16 8.70 -35.17 0.26
N GLN A 17 7.42 -35.45 0.10
CA GLN A 17 6.34 -34.82 0.86
C GLN A 17 6.43 -35.19 2.35
N PRO A 18 6.15 -34.25 3.27
CA PRO A 18 5.93 -34.60 4.66
C PRO A 18 4.56 -35.27 4.84
N ALA A 19 4.57 -36.34 5.62
CA ALA A 19 3.41 -37.13 5.99
C ALA A 19 2.33 -36.30 6.68
N GLY A 20 1.09 -36.46 6.22
CA GLY A 20 -0.07 -35.82 6.81
C GLY A 20 -0.35 -36.38 8.21
N GLU A 21 -0.45 -35.50 9.19
CA GLU A 21 -1.06 -35.79 10.48
C GLU A 21 -2.58 -35.96 10.30
N ALA A 22 -3.02 -37.20 10.47
CA ALA A 22 -4.43 -37.55 10.53
C ALA A 22 -5.05 -37.03 11.84
N ILE A 23 -5.88 -36.00 11.74
CA ILE A 23 -6.71 -35.56 12.85
C ILE A 23 -7.76 -36.66 13.11
N ARG A 24 -7.59 -37.35 14.26
CA ARG A 24 -8.54 -38.32 14.78
C ARG A 24 -9.84 -37.60 15.16
N LEU A 25 -10.88 -37.84 14.36
CA LEU A 25 -12.26 -37.58 14.79
C LEU A 25 -12.59 -38.49 15.95
N SER A 26 -12.85 -37.92 17.12
CA SER A 26 -13.32 -38.61 18.29
C SER A 26 -14.70 -39.22 18.01
N LYS A 27 -14.78 -40.53 18.18
CA LYS A 27 -16.01 -41.32 18.12
C LYS A 27 -17.01 -40.83 19.15
N CYS A 28 -18.16 -40.30 18.69
CA CYS A 28 -19.35 -40.23 19.53
C CYS A 28 -19.80 -41.61 19.90
N SER A 29 -19.88 -41.83 21.20
CA SER A 29 -20.27 -43.07 21.84
C SER A 29 -21.69 -43.45 21.40
N SER A 30 -21.83 -44.67 20.88
CA SER A 30 -23.11 -45.34 20.63
C SER A 30 -23.87 -45.58 21.96
N LEU A 31 -24.96 -44.86 22.14
CA LEU A 31 -25.97 -45.20 23.16
C LEU A 31 -26.71 -46.45 22.70
N THR A 32 -26.41 -47.57 23.32
CA THR A 32 -27.16 -48.82 23.24
C THR A 32 -28.49 -48.63 23.96
N VAL A 33 -29.57 -48.54 23.21
CA VAL A 33 -30.92 -48.56 23.76
C VAL A 33 -31.34 -50.03 23.93
N HIS A 34 -31.59 -50.44 25.18
CA HIS A 34 -32.19 -51.74 25.52
C HIS A 34 -33.63 -51.79 25.04
N PRO A 35 -34.11 -52.90 24.45
CA PRO A 35 -35.54 -53.06 24.15
C PRO A 35 -36.29 -53.54 25.38
N ALA A 36 -37.02 -52.68 26.01
CA ALA A 36 -37.99 -53.06 27.07
C ALA A 36 -39.38 -52.64 26.67
N LEU A 37 -40.23 -53.67 26.39
CA LEU A 37 -41.67 -53.72 26.59
C LEU A 37 -42.53 -52.55 26.01
N LEU A 38 -43.09 -52.84 24.83
CA LEU A 38 -44.20 -52.11 24.24
C LEU A 38 -45.54 -52.46 24.94
N PRO A 39 -46.34 -51.46 25.39
CA PRO A 39 -47.78 -51.61 25.50
C PRO A 39 -48.39 -51.20 24.14
N SER A 40 -49.23 -52.09 23.63
CA SER A 40 -50.02 -51.93 22.44
C SER A 40 -51.17 -50.93 22.66
N THR A 41 -50.98 -49.68 22.34
CA THR A 41 -52.02 -48.69 22.14
C THR A 41 -51.86 -48.04 20.77
N PRO A 42 -52.89 -47.85 19.95
CA PRO A 42 -52.75 -47.22 18.65
C PRO A 42 -52.54 -45.72 18.89
N GLU A 43 -51.28 -45.32 19.02
CA GLU A 43 -50.92 -43.93 19.08
C GLU A 43 -51.21 -43.29 17.71
N ARG A 44 -52.08 -42.30 17.74
CA ARG A 44 -52.19 -41.30 16.66
C ARG A 44 -50.80 -40.74 16.41
N LEU A 45 -50.21 -41.12 15.29
CA LEU A 45 -49.04 -40.48 14.70
C LEU A 45 -49.39 -38.99 14.53
N TYR A 46 -49.08 -38.17 15.54
CA TYR A 46 -48.97 -36.74 15.34
C TYR A 46 -47.85 -36.55 14.30
N LYS A 47 -48.27 -36.33 13.04
CA LYS A 47 -47.40 -35.73 12.06
C LYS A 47 -46.91 -34.45 12.66
N ILE A 48 -45.68 -34.45 13.23
CA ILE A 48 -44.95 -33.22 13.56
C ILE A 48 -44.74 -32.58 12.20
N GLN A 49 -45.63 -31.68 11.81
CA GLN A 49 -45.43 -30.80 10.70
C GLN A 49 -44.29 -29.88 11.15
N TYR A 50 -43.04 -30.26 10.81
CA TYR A 50 -41.95 -29.32 10.92
C TYR A 50 -42.33 -28.08 10.11
N PRO A 51 -42.34 -26.88 10.70
CA PRO A 51 -42.66 -25.67 9.98
C PRO A 51 -41.71 -25.61 8.76
N GLY A 52 -42.27 -25.66 7.58
CA GLY A 52 -41.49 -25.64 6.34
C GLY A 52 -40.72 -24.33 6.24
N VAL A 53 -39.70 -24.29 5.41
CA VAL A 53 -38.83 -23.11 5.15
C VAL A 53 -39.65 -21.84 4.82
N HIS A 54 -40.86 -21.96 4.33
CA HIS A 54 -41.78 -20.85 4.05
C HIS A 54 -42.30 -20.09 5.28
N TRP A 55 -42.12 -20.62 6.49
CA TRP A 55 -42.43 -19.92 7.74
C TRP A 55 -41.34 -18.99 8.24
N LEU A 56 -40.12 -19.15 7.69
CA LEU A 56 -39.02 -18.25 8.03
C LEU A 56 -39.31 -16.87 7.44
N ASN A 57 -39.06 -15.82 8.22
CA ASN A 57 -39.11 -14.45 7.69
C ASN A 57 -37.94 -14.20 6.73
N ASP A 58 -38.03 -13.10 5.98
CA ASP A 58 -37.03 -12.78 4.94
C ASP A 58 -35.65 -12.50 5.54
N ASP A 59 -35.60 -11.87 6.75
CA ASP A 59 -34.32 -11.58 7.42
C ASP A 59 -33.59 -12.86 7.83
N ILE A 60 -34.32 -13.87 8.33
CA ILE A 60 -33.70 -15.17 8.64
C ILE A 60 -33.21 -15.86 7.37
N LEU A 61 -33.99 -15.81 6.29
CA LEU A 61 -33.57 -16.37 5.01
C LEU A 61 -32.33 -15.68 4.47
N LEU A 62 -32.26 -14.36 4.54
CA LEU A 62 -31.07 -13.60 4.15
C LEU A 62 -29.85 -13.94 5.02
N GLY A 63 -30.06 -14.13 6.34
CA GLY A 63 -29.03 -14.62 7.25
C GLY A 63 -28.49 -16.00 6.84
N ILE A 64 -29.39 -16.94 6.51
CA ILE A 64 -29.02 -18.28 6.03
C ILE A 64 -28.24 -18.20 4.71
N PHE A 65 -28.69 -17.38 3.76
CA PHE A 65 -27.99 -17.19 2.48
C PHE A 65 -26.59 -16.62 2.68
N ASN A 66 -26.44 -15.71 3.62
CA ASN A 66 -25.14 -15.12 3.94
C ASN A 66 -24.18 -16.13 4.60
N CYS A 67 -24.67 -16.98 5.52
CA CYS A 67 -23.89 -18.08 6.09
C CYS A 67 -23.44 -19.08 5.00
N TYR A 68 -24.37 -19.45 4.10
CA TYR A 68 -24.07 -20.37 2.99
C TYR A 68 -22.97 -19.83 2.06
N ARG A 69 -22.86 -18.51 1.92
CA ARG A 69 -21.81 -17.84 1.15
C ARG A 69 -20.44 -17.93 1.82
N GLN A 70 -20.38 -17.79 3.15
CA GLN A 70 -19.11 -17.72 3.89
C GLN A 70 -18.35 -19.04 3.90
N ASP A 71 -19.04 -20.18 3.80
CA ASP A 71 -18.43 -21.51 3.81
C ASP A 71 -17.61 -21.83 2.54
N ASP A 72 -17.77 -21.07 1.45
CA ASP A 72 -17.17 -21.35 0.15
C ASP A 72 -16.00 -20.40 -0.26
N GLU A 73 -15.42 -19.67 0.67
CA GLU A 73 -14.34 -18.68 0.43
C GLU A 73 -13.10 -19.27 -0.26
N TYR A 74 -12.93 -20.61 -0.25
CA TYR A 74 -11.81 -21.35 -0.84
C TYR A 74 -12.06 -21.93 -2.24
N GLN A 75 -13.26 -21.84 -2.80
CA GLN A 75 -13.52 -22.41 -4.11
C GLN A 75 -13.70 -21.33 -5.19
N TRP A 76 -12.74 -21.25 -6.10
CA TRP A 76 -12.69 -20.37 -7.28
C TRP A 76 -13.89 -20.50 -8.24
N ASN A 77 -14.83 -21.41 -7.97
CA ASN A 77 -16.04 -21.67 -8.74
C ASN A 77 -17.32 -21.00 -8.20
N LEU A 78 -17.20 -19.92 -7.42
CA LEU A 78 -18.31 -19.13 -6.87
C LEU A 78 -19.29 -18.56 -7.91
N ARG A 79 -19.08 -18.83 -9.19
CA ARG A 79 -19.86 -18.23 -10.28
C ARG A 79 -21.36 -18.50 -10.21
N LEU A 80 -21.82 -19.53 -9.50
CA LEU A 80 -23.22 -19.97 -9.52
C LEU A 80 -23.79 -20.42 -8.18
N LEU A 81 -23.17 -20.07 -7.04
CA LEU A 81 -23.71 -20.51 -5.73
C LEU A 81 -25.10 -19.94 -5.49
N TRP A 82 -25.27 -18.64 -5.77
CA TRP A 82 -26.58 -17.98 -5.70
C TRP A 82 -27.60 -18.56 -6.67
N SER A 83 -27.16 -19.09 -7.84
CA SER A 83 -28.08 -19.68 -8.81
C SER A 83 -28.78 -20.91 -8.23
N LYS A 84 -28.06 -21.75 -7.46
CA LYS A 84 -28.66 -22.92 -6.80
C LYS A 84 -29.77 -22.49 -5.84
N LEU A 85 -29.51 -21.45 -5.03
CA LEU A 85 -30.50 -20.91 -4.11
C LEU A 85 -31.70 -20.28 -4.85
N SER A 86 -31.47 -19.62 -5.97
CA SER A 86 -32.51 -19.00 -6.79
C SER A 86 -33.40 -20.01 -7.51
N HIS A 87 -32.98 -21.28 -7.61
CA HIS A 87 -33.78 -22.37 -8.18
C HIS A 87 -34.65 -23.11 -7.17
N VAL A 88 -34.52 -22.82 -5.85
CA VAL A 88 -35.29 -23.50 -4.81
C VAL A 88 -36.78 -23.15 -4.90
N CYS A 89 -37.14 -21.86 -4.87
CA CYS A 89 -38.51 -21.40 -5.07
C CYS A 89 -38.56 -19.93 -5.53
N GLN A 90 -39.75 -19.48 -5.91
CA GLN A 90 -39.97 -18.11 -6.40
C GLN A 90 -39.63 -17.04 -5.35
N ARG A 91 -39.99 -17.26 -4.06
CA ARG A 91 -39.69 -16.34 -2.95
C ARG A 91 -38.18 -16.18 -2.75
N TRP A 92 -37.40 -17.29 -2.77
CA TRP A 92 -35.94 -17.23 -2.64
C TRP A 92 -35.32 -16.49 -3.80
N ARG A 93 -35.78 -16.75 -5.02
CA ARG A 93 -35.30 -16.04 -6.21
C ARG A 93 -35.55 -14.54 -6.11
N TYR A 94 -36.75 -14.13 -5.67
CA TYR A 94 -37.10 -12.73 -5.47
C TYR A 94 -36.16 -12.09 -4.43
N LEU A 95 -36.02 -12.70 -3.24
CA LEU A 95 -35.13 -12.18 -2.18
C LEU A 95 -33.68 -12.04 -2.61
N ILE A 96 -33.16 -13.03 -3.36
CA ILE A 96 -31.77 -13.01 -3.82
C ILE A 96 -31.55 -11.85 -4.79
N PHE A 97 -32.46 -11.61 -5.71
CA PHE A 97 -32.29 -10.56 -6.71
C PHE A 97 -32.59 -9.16 -6.17
N ASP A 98 -33.56 -9.03 -5.27
CA ASP A 98 -33.93 -7.77 -4.65
C ASP A 98 -32.85 -7.31 -3.64
N CYS A 99 -32.27 -8.26 -2.91
CA CYS A 99 -31.23 -8.02 -1.91
C CYS A 99 -29.81 -8.34 -2.40
N ALA A 100 -29.55 -8.27 -3.71
CA ALA A 100 -28.27 -8.67 -4.30
C ALA A 100 -27.05 -7.96 -3.69
N PHE A 101 -27.15 -6.66 -3.41
CA PHE A 101 -26.10 -5.89 -2.72
C PHE A 101 -25.87 -6.34 -1.28
N HIS A 102 -26.95 -6.59 -0.54
CA HIS A 102 -26.86 -7.04 0.85
C HIS A 102 -26.20 -8.42 0.97
N LEU A 103 -26.46 -9.28 -0.02
CA LEU A 103 -25.86 -10.61 -0.13
C LEU A 103 -24.52 -10.62 -0.88
N ASP A 104 -24.00 -9.46 -1.32
CA ASP A 104 -22.79 -9.33 -2.14
C ASP A 104 -22.82 -10.24 -3.39
N ILE A 105 -23.98 -10.35 -4.00
CA ILE A 105 -24.21 -11.15 -5.20
C ILE A 105 -23.96 -10.30 -6.43
N HIS A 106 -23.03 -10.75 -7.26
CA HIS A 106 -22.64 -10.04 -8.48
C HIS A 106 -22.23 -11.01 -9.59
N ILE A 107 -22.22 -10.50 -10.81
CA ILE A 107 -21.70 -11.21 -11.97
C ILE A 107 -20.24 -10.84 -12.15
N LYS A 108 -19.35 -11.84 -12.08
CA LYS A 108 -17.92 -11.64 -12.29
C LYS A 108 -17.58 -11.67 -13.78
N CYS A 109 -17.07 -10.55 -14.27
CA CYS A 109 -16.55 -10.35 -15.61
C CYS A 109 -15.01 -10.34 -15.52
N THR A 110 -14.37 -11.45 -15.88
CA THR A 110 -12.92 -11.64 -15.73
C THR A 110 -12.34 -12.33 -16.97
N ASN A 111 -11.01 -12.32 -17.10
CA ASN A 111 -10.31 -12.99 -18.21
C ASN A 111 -10.84 -14.40 -18.48
N GLY A 112 -11.10 -14.69 -19.77
CA GLY A 112 -11.59 -15.99 -20.23
C GLY A 112 -13.06 -16.29 -19.87
N SER A 113 -13.83 -15.30 -19.41
CA SER A 113 -15.26 -15.45 -19.16
C SER A 113 -16.07 -15.16 -20.43
N PRO A 114 -16.96 -16.08 -20.91
CA PRO A 114 -17.83 -15.84 -22.05
C PRO A 114 -18.99 -14.90 -21.66
N ILE A 115 -18.69 -13.62 -21.49
CA ILE A 115 -19.61 -12.65 -20.87
C ILE A 115 -20.68 -12.18 -21.85
N VAL A 116 -20.30 -11.95 -23.11
CA VAL A 116 -21.19 -11.35 -24.11
C VAL A 116 -22.47 -12.15 -24.23
N ASP A 117 -22.36 -13.49 -24.33
CA ASP A 117 -23.53 -14.37 -24.46
C ASP A 117 -24.29 -14.56 -23.15
N THR A 118 -23.67 -14.27 -22.03
CA THR A 118 -24.21 -14.54 -20.68
C THR A 118 -24.97 -13.36 -20.11
N LEU A 119 -24.51 -12.13 -20.34
CA LEU A 119 -25.11 -10.92 -19.72
C LEU A 119 -26.52 -10.64 -20.18
N ASP A 120 -26.86 -11.01 -21.43
CA ASP A 120 -28.20 -10.81 -21.99
C ASP A 120 -29.24 -11.77 -21.39
N HIS A 121 -28.77 -12.90 -20.82
CA HIS A 121 -29.64 -13.95 -20.27
C HIS A 121 -29.69 -13.97 -18.75
N LEU A 122 -28.77 -13.22 -18.10
CA LEU A 122 -28.72 -13.14 -16.64
C LEU A 122 -29.59 -11.99 -16.10
N PRO A 123 -30.12 -12.15 -14.87
CA PRO A 123 -30.85 -11.08 -14.22
C PRO A 123 -29.95 -9.82 -14.06
N PRO A 124 -30.54 -8.62 -13.86
CA PRO A 124 -29.81 -7.36 -13.79
C PRO A 124 -29.02 -7.19 -12.50
N LEU A 125 -28.18 -8.18 -12.16
CA LEU A 125 -27.29 -8.15 -11.01
C LEU A 125 -26.15 -7.17 -11.21
N PRO A 126 -25.53 -6.64 -10.12
CA PRO A 126 -24.31 -5.84 -10.18
C PRO A 126 -23.17 -6.56 -10.91
N LEU A 127 -22.32 -5.79 -11.58
CA LEU A 127 -21.17 -6.31 -12.32
C LEU A 127 -19.88 -6.02 -11.59
N PHE A 128 -19.10 -7.07 -11.32
CA PHE A 128 -17.72 -7.02 -10.91
C PHE A 128 -16.82 -7.24 -12.13
N VAL A 129 -16.19 -6.18 -12.60
CA VAL A 129 -15.38 -6.20 -13.84
C VAL A 129 -13.91 -6.12 -13.44
N SER A 130 -13.16 -7.21 -13.63
CA SER A 130 -11.74 -7.28 -13.31
C SER A 130 -10.97 -8.02 -14.40
N TYR A 131 -10.15 -7.26 -15.15
CA TYR A 131 -9.33 -7.80 -16.23
C TYR A 131 -7.89 -7.38 -16.08
N HIS A 132 -7.00 -8.37 -16.18
CA HIS A 132 -5.57 -8.18 -16.12
C HIS A 132 -4.92 -8.69 -17.41
N ASP A 133 -4.24 -7.80 -18.12
CA ASP A 133 -3.42 -8.18 -19.26
C ASP A 133 -2.23 -9.03 -18.77
N ARG A 134 -2.11 -10.23 -19.36
CA ARG A 134 -1.05 -11.17 -18.97
C ARG A 134 0.19 -10.93 -19.83
N PRO A 135 1.38 -10.81 -19.22
CA PRO A 135 2.61 -10.48 -19.94
C PRO A 135 2.94 -11.41 -21.13
N ILE A 136 2.49 -12.66 -21.07
CA ILE A 136 2.85 -13.69 -22.06
C ILE A 136 1.76 -13.87 -23.12
N THR A 137 0.48 -13.80 -22.75
CA THR A 137 -0.66 -14.14 -23.65
C THR A 137 -1.41 -12.91 -24.15
N GLY A 138 -1.19 -11.74 -23.51
CA GLY A 138 -1.98 -10.55 -23.78
C GLY A 138 -3.45 -10.70 -23.34
N LEU A 139 -4.25 -9.70 -23.68
CA LEU A 139 -5.70 -9.74 -23.54
C LEU A 139 -6.29 -10.41 -24.78
N MET A 140 -7.20 -11.37 -24.60
CA MET A 140 -7.90 -11.98 -25.74
C MET A 140 -8.94 -11.01 -26.31
N GLU A 141 -9.23 -11.11 -27.60
CA GLU A 141 -10.27 -10.28 -28.27
C GLU A 141 -11.64 -10.43 -27.58
N GLN A 142 -11.97 -11.64 -27.15
CA GLN A 142 -13.19 -11.92 -26.39
C GLN A 142 -13.24 -11.19 -25.05
N ASP A 143 -12.11 -11.05 -24.38
CA ASP A 143 -12.03 -10.31 -23.12
C ASP A 143 -12.20 -8.79 -23.35
N GLU A 144 -11.63 -8.24 -24.42
CA GLU A 144 -11.83 -6.84 -24.79
C GLU A 144 -13.31 -6.56 -25.15
N MET A 145 -13.95 -7.44 -25.91
CA MET A 145 -15.39 -7.34 -26.18
C MET A 145 -16.20 -7.43 -24.89
N GLY A 146 -15.84 -8.32 -23.98
CA GLY A 146 -16.48 -8.47 -22.67
C GLY A 146 -16.39 -7.18 -21.82
N ILE A 147 -15.22 -6.53 -21.79
CA ILE A 147 -15.05 -5.24 -21.12
C ILE A 147 -15.95 -4.18 -21.75
N CYS A 148 -15.91 -4.06 -23.08
CA CYS A 148 -16.73 -3.07 -23.80
C CYS A 148 -18.23 -3.26 -23.53
N HIS A 149 -18.70 -4.50 -23.55
CA HIS A 149 -20.11 -4.82 -23.30
C HIS A 149 -20.50 -4.53 -21.83
N ALA A 150 -19.67 -4.91 -20.85
CA ALA A 150 -19.89 -4.59 -19.45
C ALA A 150 -19.94 -3.08 -19.20
N LEU A 151 -19.07 -2.30 -19.84
CA LEU A 151 -19.03 -0.83 -19.70
C LEU A 151 -20.23 -0.14 -20.38
N GLN A 152 -20.88 -0.73 -21.36
CA GLN A 152 -22.15 -0.22 -21.89
C GLN A 152 -23.29 -0.29 -20.86
N LEU A 153 -23.16 -1.19 -19.86
CA LEU A 153 -24.12 -1.36 -18.79
C LEU A 153 -23.74 -0.52 -17.54
N HIS A 154 -23.46 0.77 -17.73
CA HIS A 154 -22.97 1.69 -16.70
C HIS A 154 -23.73 1.60 -15.37
N GLY A 155 -25.06 1.43 -15.42
CA GLY A 155 -25.92 1.34 -14.24
C GLY A 155 -25.72 0.08 -13.39
N ARG A 156 -24.99 -0.92 -13.90
CA ARG A 156 -24.78 -2.21 -13.23
C ARG A 156 -23.35 -2.41 -12.72
N VAL A 157 -22.38 -1.61 -13.18
CA VAL A 157 -20.97 -1.75 -12.76
C VAL A 157 -20.79 -1.17 -11.36
N TYR A 158 -20.49 -2.02 -10.36
CA TYR A 158 -20.17 -1.57 -9.02
C TYR A 158 -18.68 -1.65 -8.69
N HIS A 159 -17.94 -2.54 -9.37
CA HIS A 159 -16.49 -2.69 -9.25
C HIS A 159 -15.85 -2.75 -10.63
N LEU A 160 -14.84 -1.92 -10.88
CA LEU A 160 -14.10 -1.86 -12.12
C LEU A 160 -12.59 -1.82 -11.83
N GLU A 161 -11.90 -2.90 -12.17
CA GLU A 161 -10.44 -3.03 -12.05
C GLU A 161 -9.85 -3.50 -13.38
N LEU A 162 -9.05 -2.64 -14.00
CA LEU A 162 -8.44 -2.93 -15.29
C LEU A 162 -6.93 -2.66 -15.24
N VAL A 163 -6.14 -3.70 -15.56
CA VAL A 163 -4.69 -3.63 -15.73
C VAL A 163 -4.39 -4.01 -17.17
N LEU A 164 -4.31 -3.04 -18.08
CA LEU A 164 -4.31 -3.26 -19.53
C LEU A 164 -3.11 -2.58 -20.21
N MET A 165 -2.80 -2.98 -21.45
CA MET A 165 -1.86 -2.22 -22.27
C MET A 165 -2.41 -0.81 -22.54
N PRO A 166 -1.54 0.23 -22.64
CA PRO A 166 -1.97 1.61 -22.84
C PRO A 166 -2.92 1.82 -24.03
N SER A 167 -2.68 1.10 -25.15
CA SER A 167 -3.50 1.18 -26.36
C SER A 167 -4.93 0.67 -26.15
N ILE A 168 -5.09 -0.43 -25.43
CA ILE A 168 -6.40 -1.02 -25.10
C ILE A 168 -7.12 -0.13 -24.09
N LEU A 169 -6.40 0.27 -23.03
CA LEU A 169 -6.96 1.11 -22.00
C LEU A 169 -7.47 2.45 -22.54
N HIS A 170 -6.77 3.03 -23.55
CA HIS A 170 -7.23 4.24 -24.21
C HIS A 170 -8.60 4.05 -24.90
N ARG A 171 -8.82 2.91 -25.57
CA ARG A 171 -10.11 2.62 -26.21
C ARG A 171 -11.21 2.42 -25.17
N VAL A 172 -10.89 1.71 -24.09
CA VAL A 172 -11.83 1.39 -23.01
C VAL A 172 -12.24 2.65 -22.22
N ILE A 173 -11.29 3.54 -21.92
CA ILE A 173 -11.56 4.78 -21.16
C ILE A 173 -12.60 5.66 -21.89
N VAL A 174 -12.59 5.69 -23.23
CA VAL A 174 -13.58 6.45 -24.00
C VAL A 174 -15.01 5.99 -23.71
N LEU A 175 -15.22 4.69 -23.48
CA LEU A 175 -16.54 4.12 -23.16
C LEU A 175 -17.01 4.45 -21.74
N MET A 176 -16.13 5.00 -20.89
CA MET A 176 -16.48 5.42 -19.52
C MET A 176 -17.10 6.84 -19.48
N ASP A 177 -17.39 7.44 -20.62
CA ASP A 177 -18.04 8.77 -20.67
C ASP A 177 -19.53 8.64 -20.34
N GLY A 178 -19.85 8.53 -19.03
CA GLY A 178 -21.21 8.30 -18.58
C GLY A 178 -21.37 8.32 -17.06
N HIS A 179 -22.59 8.02 -16.63
CA HIS A 179 -22.98 7.98 -15.23
C HIS A 179 -22.95 6.54 -14.69
N PHE A 180 -22.13 6.30 -13.68
CA PHE A 180 -21.95 5.02 -12.97
C PHE A 180 -22.55 5.13 -11.57
N PRO A 181 -23.86 4.98 -11.39
CA PRO A 181 -24.56 5.31 -10.14
C PRO A 181 -24.19 4.41 -8.97
N ILE A 182 -23.78 3.16 -9.22
CA ILE A 182 -23.48 2.18 -8.18
C ILE A 182 -21.99 1.83 -8.09
N LEU A 183 -21.12 2.51 -8.86
CA LEU A 183 -19.69 2.24 -8.84
C LEU A 183 -19.06 2.68 -7.53
N GLU A 184 -18.53 1.71 -6.78
CA GLU A 184 -17.83 1.93 -5.51
C GLU A 184 -16.31 1.82 -5.65
N HIS A 185 -15.82 1.00 -6.56
CA HIS A 185 -14.39 0.76 -6.74
C HIS A 185 -13.98 0.97 -8.20
N LEU A 186 -13.02 1.88 -8.41
CA LEU A 186 -12.40 2.12 -9.71
C LEU A 186 -10.88 2.05 -9.59
N SER A 187 -10.28 1.08 -10.27
CA SER A 187 -8.83 0.94 -10.41
C SER A 187 -8.47 0.75 -11.88
N LEU A 188 -7.69 1.68 -12.42
CA LEU A 188 -7.23 1.62 -13.81
C LEU A 188 -5.71 1.78 -13.84
N SER A 189 -5.00 0.82 -14.44
CA SER A 189 -3.55 0.85 -14.54
C SER A 189 -3.05 0.23 -15.83
N PHE A 190 -1.76 0.47 -16.17
CA PHE A 190 -1.13 -0.16 -17.34
C PHE A 190 -0.12 -1.23 -16.94
N THR A 191 0.05 -2.22 -17.82
CA THR A 191 1.02 -3.31 -17.65
C THR A 191 2.46 -2.86 -17.89
N THR A 192 2.68 -1.79 -18.66
CA THR A 192 4.02 -1.28 -19.01
C THR A 192 4.09 0.22 -18.83
N THR A 193 5.14 0.69 -18.16
CA THR A 193 5.46 2.13 -18.09
C THR A 193 6.17 2.55 -19.37
N THR A 194 5.43 2.91 -20.41
CA THR A 194 6.01 3.56 -21.58
C THR A 194 6.25 5.03 -21.27
N GLU A 195 7.52 5.42 -21.17
CA GLU A 195 7.92 6.82 -20.87
C GLU A 195 7.39 7.84 -21.88
N ASN A 196 6.97 7.41 -23.06
CA ASN A 196 6.60 8.27 -24.21
C ASN A 196 5.11 8.20 -24.60
N GLY A 197 4.23 7.61 -23.78
CA GLY A 197 2.79 7.53 -24.08
C GLY A 197 2.06 8.87 -23.89
N LEU A 198 1.04 9.12 -24.71
CA LEU A 198 0.11 10.24 -24.49
C LEU A 198 -0.54 10.07 -23.11
N PRO A 199 -0.67 11.16 -22.33
CA PRO A 199 -1.27 11.08 -21.01
C PRO A 199 -2.73 10.62 -21.14
N LEU A 200 -3.04 9.46 -20.56
CA LEU A 200 -4.40 8.98 -20.47
C LEU A 200 -5.16 9.82 -19.44
N THR A 201 -6.37 10.24 -19.79
CA THR A 201 -7.24 11.03 -18.92
C THR A 201 -8.62 10.39 -18.86
N LEU A 202 -9.26 10.41 -17.70
CA LEU A 202 -10.66 10.05 -17.58
C LEU A 202 -11.55 11.00 -18.40
N PRO A 203 -12.67 10.51 -18.98
CA PRO A 203 -13.60 11.33 -19.74
C PRO A 203 -14.20 12.47 -18.89
N LYS A 204 -14.62 13.53 -19.56
CA LYS A 204 -15.22 14.70 -18.89
C LYS A 204 -16.59 14.41 -18.30
N GLY A 205 -17.35 13.52 -18.91
CA GLY A 205 -18.69 13.10 -18.47
C GLY A 205 -18.69 11.96 -17.48
N PHE A 206 -17.51 11.42 -17.09
CA PHE A 206 -17.44 10.38 -16.09
C PHE A 206 -17.95 10.87 -14.72
N LEU A 207 -19.02 10.25 -14.20
CA LEU A 207 -19.65 10.55 -12.92
C LEU A 207 -19.89 9.27 -12.13
N ALA A 208 -19.37 9.20 -10.91
CA ALA A 208 -19.51 8.06 -10.00
C ALA A 208 -19.77 8.54 -8.56
N PRO A 209 -21.02 8.89 -8.20
CA PRO A 209 -21.33 9.53 -6.92
C PRO A 209 -21.08 8.63 -5.70
N ASN A 210 -21.20 7.30 -5.84
CA ASN A 210 -21.02 6.34 -4.77
C ASN A 210 -19.59 5.78 -4.69
N LEU A 211 -18.64 6.39 -5.43
CA LEU A 211 -17.25 5.92 -5.47
C LEU A 211 -16.59 6.04 -4.10
N ARG A 212 -16.08 4.91 -3.60
CA ARG A 212 -15.37 4.78 -2.31
C ARG A 212 -13.86 4.62 -2.51
N HIS A 213 -13.45 3.94 -3.58
CA HIS A 213 -12.04 3.68 -3.86
C HIS A 213 -11.71 4.12 -5.29
N LEU A 214 -10.76 5.06 -5.41
CA LEU A 214 -10.24 5.53 -6.69
C LEU A 214 -8.74 5.32 -6.76
N ASN A 215 -8.29 4.50 -7.71
CA ASN A 215 -6.87 4.21 -7.94
C ASN A 215 -6.52 4.41 -9.43
N LEU A 216 -5.67 5.41 -9.72
CA LEU A 216 -5.32 5.84 -11.07
C LEU A 216 -3.79 5.98 -11.25
N PRO A 217 -3.02 4.85 -11.22
CA PRO A 217 -1.58 4.93 -11.48
C PRO A 217 -1.27 5.29 -12.93
N GLY A 218 -0.62 6.43 -13.14
CA GLY A 218 -0.25 6.93 -14.47
C GLY A 218 -1.39 7.51 -15.31
N ILE A 219 -2.61 7.50 -14.78
CA ILE A 219 -3.78 8.08 -15.45
C ILE A 219 -4.10 9.41 -14.82
N SER A 220 -4.23 10.42 -15.67
CA SER A 220 -4.54 11.76 -15.23
C SER A 220 -6.01 11.88 -14.86
N PRO A 221 -6.33 12.43 -13.70
CA PRO A 221 -7.71 12.81 -13.43
C PRO A 221 -8.12 13.92 -14.41
N PRO A 222 -9.41 14.02 -14.75
CA PRO A 222 -9.88 15.07 -15.65
C PRO A 222 -9.52 16.46 -15.13
N LYS A 223 -9.27 17.40 -16.04
CA LYS A 223 -8.93 18.77 -15.69
C LYS A 223 -9.88 19.30 -14.63
N ARG A 224 -9.33 19.92 -13.57
CA ARG A 224 -10.04 20.43 -12.38
C ARG A 224 -10.52 19.33 -11.40
N LEU A 225 -10.05 18.10 -11.52
CA LEU A 225 -10.38 17.00 -10.58
C LEU A 225 -11.90 16.83 -10.35
N ARG A 226 -12.70 16.95 -11.40
CA ARG A 226 -14.19 16.93 -11.29
C ARG A 226 -14.72 15.64 -10.68
N VAL A 227 -14.07 14.51 -10.92
CA VAL A 227 -14.45 13.22 -10.33
C VAL A 227 -14.50 13.28 -8.80
N LEU A 228 -13.61 14.07 -8.18
CA LEU A 228 -13.58 14.23 -6.72
C LEU A 228 -14.73 15.11 -6.19
N THR A 229 -15.41 15.88 -7.03
CA THR A 229 -16.57 16.68 -6.58
C THR A 229 -17.85 15.90 -6.54
N SER A 230 -17.95 14.80 -7.30
CA SER A 230 -19.13 13.92 -7.29
C SER A 230 -19.00 12.77 -6.28
N ALA A 231 -17.77 12.33 -5.99
CA ALA A 231 -17.48 11.15 -5.16
C ALA A 231 -17.34 11.54 -3.67
N VAL A 232 -18.38 12.09 -3.06
CA VAL A 232 -18.33 12.56 -1.65
C VAL A 232 -18.12 11.46 -0.62
N SER A 233 -18.40 10.22 -0.99
CA SER A 233 -18.22 9.02 -0.14
C SER A 233 -16.83 8.39 -0.29
N LEU A 234 -15.88 9.07 -0.92
CA LEU A 234 -14.55 8.53 -1.19
C LEU A 234 -13.77 8.31 0.11
N VAL A 235 -13.31 7.06 0.29
CA VAL A 235 -12.52 6.60 1.44
C VAL A 235 -11.04 6.51 1.07
N LYS A 236 -10.74 6.05 -0.15
CA LYS A 236 -9.37 5.86 -0.63
C LYS A 236 -9.15 6.57 -1.97
N LEU A 237 -8.13 7.42 -2.02
CA LEU A 237 -7.69 8.12 -3.23
C LEU A 237 -6.21 7.84 -3.49
N VAL A 238 -5.93 7.19 -4.61
CA VAL A 238 -4.57 6.91 -5.09
C VAL A 238 -4.38 7.53 -6.47
N LEU A 239 -3.57 8.56 -6.54
CA LEU A 239 -3.11 9.20 -7.77
C LEU A 239 -1.59 9.07 -7.82
N SER A 240 -1.09 8.01 -8.43
CA SER A 240 0.34 7.74 -8.49
C SER A 240 0.87 7.86 -9.93
N ASN A 241 2.18 8.01 -10.07
CA ASN A 241 2.85 8.15 -11.36
C ASN A 241 2.25 9.27 -12.24
N ILE A 242 1.89 10.41 -11.60
CA ILE A 242 1.32 11.56 -12.28
C ILE A 242 2.38 12.19 -13.18
N GLN A 243 2.09 12.23 -14.49
CA GLN A 243 3.00 12.81 -15.46
C GLN A 243 2.95 14.35 -15.44
N THR A 244 4.02 15.01 -15.92
CA THR A 244 4.16 16.48 -15.96
C THR A 244 3.01 17.17 -16.69
N ALA A 245 2.50 16.58 -17.77
CA ALA A 245 1.37 17.14 -18.54
C ALA A 245 0.06 17.18 -17.74
N SER A 246 -0.02 16.41 -16.66
CA SER A 246 -1.19 16.23 -15.80
C SER A 246 -1.03 16.90 -14.44
N TYR A 247 0.04 17.67 -14.28
CA TYR A 247 0.33 18.37 -13.05
C TYR A 247 -0.82 19.30 -12.62
N PHE A 248 -1.13 19.28 -11.35
CA PHE A 248 -2.09 20.18 -10.71
C PHE A 248 -1.47 20.81 -9.46
N ARG A 249 -1.86 22.07 -9.16
CA ARG A 249 -1.34 22.80 -7.99
C ARG A 249 -1.88 22.21 -6.68
N PRO A 250 -1.10 22.24 -5.57
CA PRO A 250 -1.55 21.79 -4.25
C PRO A 250 -2.87 22.43 -3.83
N ARG A 251 -3.03 23.73 -4.03
CA ARG A 251 -4.26 24.48 -3.71
C ARG A 251 -5.51 23.89 -4.39
N LEU A 252 -5.38 23.48 -5.67
CA LEU A 252 -6.50 22.86 -6.38
C LEU A 252 -6.85 21.50 -5.77
N LEU A 253 -5.85 20.69 -5.44
CA LEU A 253 -6.05 19.43 -4.78
C LEU A 253 -6.74 19.62 -3.43
N VAL A 254 -6.19 20.45 -2.55
CA VAL A 254 -6.74 20.75 -1.21
C VAL A 254 -8.18 21.23 -1.29
N ALA A 255 -8.49 22.13 -2.24
CA ALA A 255 -9.86 22.60 -2.47
C ALA A 255 -10.82 21.47 -2.91
N ARG A 256 -10.33 20.39 -3.50
CA ARG A 256 -11.15 19.19 -3.82
C ARG A 256 -11.25 18.23 -2.65
N LEU A 257 -10.14 18.05 -1.92
CA LEU A 257 -10.13 17.21 -0.73
C LEU A 257 -11.09 17.70 0.36
N SER A 258 -11.37 19.02 0.41
CA SER A 258 -12.34 19.59 1.37
C SER A 258 -13.76 19.05 1.22
N SER A 259 -14.11 18.52 0.05
CA SER A 259 -15.41 17.88 -0.19
C SER A 259 -15.46 16.37 0.15
N LEU A 260 -14.37 15.81 0.70
CA LEU A 260 -14.21 14.38 0.96
C LEU A 260 -14.05 14.08 2.47
N PRO A 261 -15.11 14.23 3.28
CA PRO A 261 -14.98 14.09 4.74
C PRO A 261 -14.68 12.66 5.21
N GLN A 262 -14.96 11.66 4.38
CA GLN A 262 -14.74 10.23 4.69
C GLN A 262 -13.38 9.72 4.22
N LEU A 263 -12.52 10.58 3.65
CA LEU A 263 -11.23 10.16 3.10
C LEU A 263 -10.29 9.66 4.23
N GLU A 264 -9.94 8.37 4.19
CA GLU A 264 -9.05 7.72 5.15
C GLU A 264 -7.64 7.52 4.59
N GLU A 265 -7.52 7.25 3.29
CA GLU A 265 -6.24 6.99 2.63
C GLU A 265 -6.04 7.94 1.43
N LEU A 266 -4.94 8.69 1.46
CA LEU A 266 -4.54 9.59 0.39
C LEU A 266 -3.12 9.27 -0.09
N PHE A 267 -2.98 8.90 -1.36
CA PHE A 267 -1.68 8.78 -2.02
C PHE A 267 -1.61 9.72 -3.23
N ILE A 268 -0.62 10.60 -3.24
CA ILE A 268 -0.30 11.50 -4.36
C ILE A 268 1.16 11.26 -4.75
N GLY A 269 1.39 10.78 -5.98
CA GLY A 269 2.72 10.49 -6.48
C GLY A 269 2.96 11.03 -7.89
N PHE A 270 4.07 11.75 -8.07
CA PHE A 270 4.51 12.25 -9.37
C PHE A 270 5.59 11.33 -9.95
N SER A 271 5.59 11.13 -11.28
CA SER A 271 6.60 10.28 -11.96
C SER A 271 7.95 10.95 -12.15
N ILE A 272 7.96 12.26 -12.25
CA ILE A 272 9.14 13.07 -12.58
C ILE A 272 9.12 14.34 -11.74
N PRO A 273 10.29 14.88 -11.34
CA PRO A 273 10.36 16.18 -10.68
C PRO A 273 9.71 17.28 -11.54
N ILE A 274 9.12 18.24 -10.89
CA ILE A 274 8.52 19.41 -11.57
C ILE A 274 9.61 20.11 -12.39
N PRO A 275 9.44 20.29 -13.72
CA PRO A 275 10.56 20.62 -14.60
C PRO A 275 11.03 22.06 -14.53
N ARG A 276 10.43 22.93 -13.69
CA ARG A 276 10.76 24.37 -13.64
C ARG A 276 11.03 24.84 -12.21
N PRO A 277 12.24 25.34 -11.92
CA PRO A 277 12.56 25.96 -10.62
C PRO A 277 11.65 27.16 -10.25
N SER A 278 11.11 27.88 -11.25
CA SER A 278 10.12 28.94 -11.02
C SER A 278 8.83 28.43 -10.41
N THR A 279 8.38 27.24 -10.82
CA THR A 279 7.17 26.61 -10.29
C THR A 279 7.33 26.21 -8.83
N GLU A 280 8.51 25.75 -8.42
CA GLU A 280 8.78 25.42 -7.01
C GLU A 280 8.71 26.66 -6.11
N ARG A 281 9.24 27.81 -6.57
CA ARG A 281 9.15 29.08 -5.83
C ARG A 281 7.70 29.59 -5.73
N GLU A 282 6.93 29.46 -6.80
CA GLU A 282 5.50 29.79 -6.80
C GLU A 282 4.72 28.92 -5.79
N LEU A 283 5.07 27.62 -5.69
CA LEU A 283 4.43 26.70 -4.74
C LEU A 283 4.66 27.10 -3.28
N LEU A 284 5.87 27.51 -2.93
CA LEU A 284 6.21 27.96 -1.57
C LEU A 284 5.51 29.26 -1.16
N GLY A 285 5.06 30.07 -2.12
CA GLY A 285 4.32 31.34 -1.89
C GLY A 285 2.80 31.16 -1.79
N GLU A 286 2.24 30.01 -2.13
CA GLU A 286 0.80 29.76 -2.13
C GLU A 286 0.23 29.65 -0.69
N LYS A 287 -0.37 30.74 -0.20
CA LYS A 287 -1.16 30.70 1.04
C LYS A 287 -2.59 30.27 0.71
N GLY A 288 -2.96 29.06 1.11
CA GLY A 288 -4.33 28.55 1.05
C GLY A 288 -5.01 28.57 2.42
N THR A 289 -6.33 28.50 2.45
CA THR A 289 -7.06 28.23 3.70
C THR A 289 -6.86 26.78 4.13
N PRO A 290 -6.45 26.51 5.37
CA PRO A 290 -6.30 25.13 5.82
C PRO A 290 -7.63 24.37 5.78
N VAL A 291 -7.58 23.13 5.29
CA VAL A 291 -8.71 22.22 5.20
C VAL A 291 -8.51 21.09 6.21
N THR A 292 -9.57 20.77 6.95
CA THR A 292 -9.57 19.64 7.87
C THR A 292 -10.06 18.39 7.14
N LEU A 293 -9.27 17.33 7.18
CA LEU A 293 -9.60 15.98 6.72
C LEU A 293 -9.81 15.09 7.97
N PRO A 294 -11.04 15.02 8.49
CA PRO A 294 -11.28 14.45 9.82
C PRO A 294 -11.04 12.96 9.91
N SER A 295 -11.18 12.24 8.80
CA SER A 295 -11.04 10.78 8.74
C SER A 295 -9.68 10.31 8.24
N LEU A 296 -8.78 11.22 7.79
CA LEU A 296 -7.52 10.84 7.16
C LEU A 296 -6.57 10.18 8.16
N ARG A 297 -6.21 8.91 7.87
CA ARG A 297 -5.32 8.06 8.68
C ARG A 297 -3.99 7.75 7.99
N ASP A 298 -3.99 7.67 6.66
CA ASP A 298 -2.81 7.33 5.87
C ASP A 298 -2.58 8.40 4.79
N LEU A 299 -1.44 9.09 4.89
CA LEU A 299 -0.99 10.06 3.89
C LEU A 299 0.31 9.56 3.26
N GLN A 300 0.27 9.35 1.96
CA GLN A 300 1.46 8.98 1.18
C GLN A 300 1.71 10.01 0.09
N PHE A 301 2.94 10.42 -0.05
CA PHE A 301 3.37 11.40 -1.04
C PHE A 301 4.65 10.95 -1.76
N GLU A 302 4.71 11.18 -3.08
CA GLU A 302 5.91 11.00 -3.88
C GLU A 302 6.11 12.20 -4.81
N GLY A 303 7.24 12.91 -4.65
CA GLY A 303 7.48 14.11 -5.45
C GLY A 303 8.59 15.02 -4.92
N VAL A 304 8.45 16.31 -5.16
CA VAL A 304 9.39 17.35 -4.70
C VAL A 304 8.99 17.95 -3.35
N ALA A 305 9.97 18.34 -2.55
CA ALA A 305 9.76 18.88 -1.20
C ALA A 305 8.84 20.12 -1.19
N ALA A 306 9.00 21.04 -2.13
CA ALA A 306 8.18 22.24 -2.21
C ALA A 306 6.68 21.95 -2.40
N TYR A 307 6.33 20.91 -3.17
CA TYR A 307 4.93 20.49 -3.31
C TYR A 307 4.37 19.93 -2.01
N LEU A 308 5.13 19.02 -1.39
CA LEU A 308 4.75 18.44 -0.10
C LEU A 308 4.52 19.52 0.95
N GLU A 309 5.43 20.45 1.09
CA GLU A 309 5.34 21.56 2.04
C GLU A 309 4.08 22.41 1.81
N SER A 310 3.81 22.79 0.55
CA SER A 310 2.58 23.51 0.21
C SER A 310 1.32 22.70 0.49
N LEU A 311 1.35 21.38 0.31
CA LEU A 311 0.23 20.48 0.60
C LEU A 311 -0.02 20.37 2.11
N VAL A 312 1.03 20.05 2.87
CA VAL A 312 0.96 19.84 4.31
C VAL A 312 0.59 21.13 5.07
N ALA A 313 1.07 22.28 4.62
CA ALA A 313 0.70 23.58 5.19
C ALA A 313 -0.82 23.88 5.13
N GLN A 314 -1.53 23.24 4.19
CA GLN A 314 -2.95 23.47 3.93
C GLN A 314 -3.86 22.33 4.43
N ILE A 315 -3.32 21.28 5.03
CA ILE A 315 -4.07 20.11 5.52
C ILE A 315 -3.96 19.99 7.04
N ARG A 316 -5.10 19.74 7.70
CA ARG A 316 -5.18 19.31 9.09
C ARG A 316 -5.78 17.91 9.13
N ALA A 317 -5.03 16.93 9.62
CA ALA A 317 -5.43 15.52 9.71
C ALA A 317 -5.29 15.05 11.16
N PRO A 318 -6.30 15.24 12.04
CA PRO A 318 -6.17 14.94 13.47
C PRO A 318 -6.06 13.45 13.77
N LEU A 319 -6.51 12.57 12.87
CA LEU A 319 -6.45 11.11 13.01
C LEU A 319 -5.32 10.47 12.22
N LEU A 320 -4.32 11.24 11.79
CA LEU A 320 -3.21 10.72 10.98
C LEU A 320 -2.38 9.71 11.78
N GLU A 321 -2.32 8.48 11.30
CA GLU A 321 -1.62 7.35 11.91
C GLU A 321 -0.38 6.95 11.11
N ARG A 322 -0.40 7.14 9.80
CA ARG A 322 0.69 6.76 8.89
C ARG A 322 1.04 7.89 7.94
N LEU A 323 2.34 8.12 7.79
CA LEU A 323 2.89 9.12 6.87
C LEU A 323 4.05 8.52 6.09
N GLY A 324 3.84 8.34 4.78
CA GLY A 324 4.86 7.90 3.84
C GLY A 324 5.25 9.02 2.89
N VAL A 325 6.52 9.40 2.88
CA VAL A 325 7.04 10.45 2.00
C VAL A 325 8.16 9.89 1.15
N THR A 326 8.07 10.06 -0.17
CA THR A 326 9.16 9.79 -1.11
C THR A 326 9.54 11.09 -1.79
N LEU A 327 10.77 11.55 -1.58
CA LEU A 327 11.29 12.74 -2.20
C LEU A 327 12.22 12.38 -3.36
N PHE A 328 12.09 13.11 -4.46
CA PHE A 328 13.10 13.09 -5.50
C PHE A 328 14.38 13.76 -4.99
N ASN A 329 15.53 13.37 -5.56
CA ASN A 329 16.79 14.00 -5.19
C ASN A 329 16.79 15.48 -5.53
N GLN A 330 17.13 16.31 -4.54
CA GLN A 330 17.16 17.77 -4.61
C GLN A 330 18.40 18.30 -3.91
N VAL A 331 18.82 19.50 -4.27
CA VAL A 331 19.99 20.16 -3.67
C VAL A 331 19.78 20.51 -2.20
N ALA A 332 18.54 20.86 -1.83
CA ALA A 332 18.19 21.24 -0.47
C ALA A 332 16.79 20.77 -0.11
N PHE A 333 16.61 20.35 1.13
CA PHE A 333 15.35 19.92 1.70
C PHE A 333 14.90 20.90 2.80
N ALA A 334 13.97 21.80 2.47
CA ALA A 334 13.33 22.67 3.47
C ALA A 334 11.92 22.10 3.75
N LEU A 335 11.71 21.53 4.94
CA LEU A 335 10.51 20.80 5.33
C LEU A 335 9.88 21.32 6.65
N PRO A 336 9.71 22.64 6.86
CA PRO A 336 9.24 23.17 8.14
C PRO A 336 7.80 22.76 8.49
N HIS A 337 6.89 22.69 7.51
CA HIS A 337 5.49 22.30 7.76
C HIS A 337 5.38 20.80 8.00
N LEU A 338 6.18 19.99 7.29
CA LEU A 338 6.27 18.56 7.54
C LEU A 338 6.83 18.29 8.95
N SER A 339 7.90 18.99 9.33
CA SER A 339 8.48 18.88 10.69
C SER A 339 7.44 19.20 11.76
N TYR A 340 6.70 20.30 11.59
CA TYR A 340 5.63 20.67 12.50
C TYR A 340 4.52 19.61 12.56
N LEU A 341 4.09 19.05 11.42
CA LEU A 341 3.08 17.99 11.39
C LEU A 341 3.54 16.75 12.18
N ILE A 342 4.81 16.36 12.01
CA ILE A 342 5.37 15.19 12.70
C ILE A 342 5.47 15.48 14.21
N GLU A 343 5.87 16.68 14.60
CA GLU A 343 6.01 17.09 16.00
C GLU A 343 4.67 17.05 16.75
N ILE A 344 3.60 17.54 16.13
CA ILE A 344 2.26 17.59 16.77
C ILE A 344 1.51 16.27 16.76
N THR A 345 1.94 15.30 15.93
CA THR A 345 1.25 14.02 15.77
C THR A 345 1.86 12.97 16.71
N GLU A 346 1.11 12.57 17.74
CA GLU A 346 1.57 11.61 18.74
C GLU A 346 1.96 10.24 18.16
N ALA A 347 1.30 9.81 17.10
CA ALA A 347 1.58 8.54 16.41
C ALA A 347 3.03 8.47 15.87
N PHE A 348 3.70 9.62 15.65
CA PHE A 348 5.06 9.67 15.12
C PHE A 348 6.14 9.83 16.19
N LYS A 349 5.78 9.98 17.45
CA LYS A 349 6.75 10.04 18.56
C LYS A 349 7.17 8.63 18.94
N HIS A 350 8.33 8.21 18.46
CA HIS A 350 8.80 6.83 18.65
C HIS A 350 10.22 6.80 19.21
N PRO A 351 10.51 5.90 20.19
CA PRO A 351 11.85 5.78 20.78
C PRO A 351 12.86 5.09 19.84
N CYS A 352 12.41 4.52 18.73
CA CYS A 352 13.26 3.80 17.80
C CYS A 352 13.18 4.41 16.39
N ALA A 353 14.34 4.69 15.81
CA ALA A 353 14.46 5.11 14.42
C ALA A 353 15.48 4.23 13.66
N ALA A 354 15.31 4.18 12.34
CA ALA A 354 16.28 3.54 11.48
C ALA A 354 16.58 4.41 10.26
N VAL A 355 17.86 4.48 9.88
CA VAL A 355 18.32 5.03 8.61
C VAL A 355 18.90 3.88 7.81
N ARG A 356 18.31 3.63 6.65
CA ARG A 356 18.68 2.52 5.78
C ARG A 356 19.14 3.05 4.43
N PHE A 357 20.26 2.57 3.98
CA PHE A 357 20.88 2.91 2.69
C PHE A 357 20.84 1.70 1.76
N ASN A 358 20.50 1.92 0.49
CA ASN A 358 20.61 0.91 -0.55
C ASN A 358 21.20 1.51 -1.83
N HIS A 359 21.17 0.77 -2.94
CA HIS A 359 21.78 1.20 -4.23
C HIS A 359 21.01 2.32 -4.96
N ARG A 360 19.84 2.74 -4.47
CA ARG A 360 18.97 3.71 -5.17
C ARG A 360 18.43 4.81 -4.28
N GLU A 361 18.43 4.59 -2.97
CA GLU A 361 17.66 5.45 -2.08
C GLU A 361 18.10 5.33 -0.63
N VAL A 362 17.82 6.34 0.15
CA VAL A 362 17.95 6.32 1.61
C VAL A 362 16.57 6.43 2.26
N TYR A 363 16.38 5.69 3.33
CA TYR A 363 15.16 5.71 4.16
C TYR A 363 15.46 6.21 5.56
N VAL A 364 14.59 7.08 6.06
CA VAL A 364 14.50 7.43 7.47
C VAL A 364 13.14 6.96 7.96
N THR A 365 13.12 6.07 8.94
CA THR A 365 11.88 5.48 9.46
C THR A 365 11.84 5.57 10.98
N MET A 366 10.66 5.79 11.53
CA MET A 366 10.38 5.52 12.93
C MET A 366 9.73 4.13 13.02
N VAL A 367 10.33 3.26 13.84
CA VAL A 367 10.03 1.81 13.82
C VAL A 367 9.41 1.37 15.13
N HIS A 368 8.35 0.61 15.08
CA HIS A 368 7.82 -0.10 16.24
C HIS A 368 8.49 -1.48 16.33
N HIS A 369 8.95 -1.88 17.53
CA HIS A 369 9.44 -3.23 17.75
C HIS A 369 8.35 -4.26 17.39
N GLY A 370 8.60 -5.05 16.33
CA GLY A 370 7.73 -6.15 15.90
C GLY A 370 6.79 -5.88 14.73
N SER A 371 6.63 -4.64 14.26
CA SER A 371 5.86 -4.35 13.04
C SER A 371 6.78 -4.01 11.87
N GLY A 372 6.60 -4.66 10.73
CA GLY A 372 7.44 -4.45 9.52
C GLY A 372 7.28 -3.07 8.87
N ARG A 373 6.28 -2.28 9.28
CA ARG A 373 6.03 -0.91 8.79
C ARG A 373 5.81 0.00 9.97
N GLY A 374 6.69 0.99 10.12
CA GLY A 374 6.52 2.06 11.12
C GLY A 374 5.44 3.07 10.70
N PRO A 375 4.97 3.91 11.64
CA PRO A 375 4.00 4.96 11.37
C PRO A 375 4.56 6.07 10.47
N PHE A 376 5.88 6.25 10.44
CA PHE A 376 6.55 7.25 9.62
C PHE A 376 7.63 6.62 8.75
N LEU A 377 7.61 6.96 7.46
CA LEU A 377 8.63 6.59 6.46
C LEU A 377 8.95 7.81 5.60
N LEU A 378 10.20 8.23 5.59
CA LEU A 378 10.70 9.19 4.62
C LEU A 378 11.77 8.55 3.77
N ARG A 379 11.66 8.66 2.46
CA ARG A 379 12.55 8.08 1.46
C ARG A 379 13.06 9.17 0.52
N VAL A 380 14.34 9.13 0.19
CA VAL A 380 14.92 9.97 -0.87
C VAL A 380 15.51 9.09 -1.95
N ILE A 381 15.12 9.33 -3.19
CA ILE A 381 15.65 8.62 -4.35
C ILE A 381 17.01 9.22 -4.72
N CYS A 382 18.09 8.54 -4.37
CA CYS A 382 19.45 8.98 -4.58
C CYS A 382 20.38 7.77 -4.74
N LYS A 383 21.25 7.73 -5.76
CA LYS A 383 22.05 6.54 -6.06
C LYS A 383 23.35 6.45 -5.27
N GLN A 384 24.02 7.57 -5.02
CA GLN A 384 25.36 7.58 -4.46
C GLN A 384 25.30 7.72 -2.94
N LEU A 385 26.13 6.96 -2.23
CA LEU A 385 26.08 6.87 -0.77
C LEU A 385 26.42 8.19 -0.06
N ASP A 386 27.40 8.93 -0.55
CA ASP A 386 27.75 10.27 -0.05
C ASP A 386 26.56 11.22 -0.12
N TRP A 387 25.87 11.26 -1.26
CA TRP A 387 24.65 12.05 -1.43
C TRP A 387 23.49 11.54 -0.59
N GLN A 388 23.37 10.21 -0.39
CA GLN A 388 22.37 9.64 0.49
C GLN A 388 22.56 10.08 1.94
N ILE A 389 23.81 10.12 2.40
CA ILE A 389 24.13 10.55 3.77
C ILE A 389 23.86 12.05 3.92
N ASP A 390 24.27 12.87 2.95
CA ASP A 390 23.99 14.31 2.94
C ASP A 390 22.48 14.61 2.92
N CYS A 391 21.72 13.96 2.04
CA CYS A 391 20.27 14.08 2.01
C CYS A 391 19.63 13.66 3.35
N ALA A 392 20.08 12.55 3.93
CA ALA A 392 19.59 12.09 5.22
C ALA A 392 19.93 13.09 6.34
N ALA A 393 21.15 13.67 6.33
CA ALA A 393 21.58 14.68 7.29
C ALA A 393 20.71 15.95 7.23
N GLN A 394 20.49 16.50 6.02
CA GLN A 394 19.63 17.66 5.82
C GLN A 394 18.19 17.42 6.32
N ILE A 395 17.62 16.27 5.99
CA ILE A 395 16.27 15.89 6.41
C ILE A 395 16.20 15.69 7.90
N CYS A 396 17.12 14.91 8.48
CA CYS A 396 17.15 14.68 9.93
C CYS A 396 17.36 15.97 10.69
N HIS A 397 18.17 16.89 10.17
CA HIS A 397 18.34 18.22 10.76
C HIS A 397 17.02 19.00 10.82
N THR A 398 16.23 18.95 9.75
CA THR A 398 14.90 19.58 9.71
C THR A 398 13.92 18.90 10.70
N LEU A 399 14.08 17.60 10.95
CA LEU A 399 13.21 16.80 11.81
C LEU A 399 13.72 16.67 13.26
N ILE A 400 14.73 17.43 13.68
CA ILE A 400 15.31 17.36 15.03
C ILE A 400 14.25 17.35 16.16
N PRO A 401 13.19 18.18 16.15
CA PRO A 401 12.19 18.15 17.22
C PRO A 401 11.54 16.77 17.39
N ALA A 402 11.22 16.10 16.28
CA ALA A 402 10.64 14.76 16.30
C ALA A 402 11.67 13.67 16.61
N LEU A 403 12.92 13.84 16.19
CA LEU A 403 14.00 12.87 16.41
C LEU A 403 14.62 12.95 17.81
N SER A 404 14.35 13.99 18.56
CA SER A 404 14.89 14.19 19.93
C SER A 404 14.43 13.11 20.92
N CYS A 405 13.25 12.49 20.70
CA CYS A 405 12.73 11.39 21.51
C CYS A 405 13.31 10.02 21.16
N VAL A 406 14.14 9.92 20.13
CA VAL A 406 14.72 8.66 19.68
C VAL A 406 15.84 8.22 20.62
N GLU A 407 15.65 7.07 21.27
CA GLU A 407 16.64 6.44 22.16
C GLU A 407 17.46 5.37 21.46
N GLN A 408 16.91 4.77 20.40
CA GLN A 408 17.55 3.69 19.64
C GLN A 408 17.63 4.08 18.17
N LEU A 409 18.84 4.13 17.64
CA LEU A 409 19.09 4.37 16.22
C LEU A 409 19.70 3.13 15.59
N SER A 410 19.14 2.72 14.46
CA SER A 410 19.66 1.63 13.64
C SER A 410 20.14 2.15 12.30
N LEU A 411 21.39 1.91 11.96
CA LEU A 411 21.98 2.25 10.68
C LEU A 411 22.19 0.97 9.86
N TYR A 412 21.56 0.89 8.68
CA TYR A 412 21.61 -0.30 7.82
C TYR A 412 22.12 0.06 6.43
N HIS A 413 22.96 -0.82 5.89
CA HIS A 413 23.21 -0.87 4.46
C HIS A 413 22.87 -2.27 3.92
N ASP A 414 22.17 -2.34 2.80
CA ASP A 414 21.70 -3.62 2.25
C ASP A 414 22.83 -4.53 1.80
N PHE A 415 23.96 -3.96 1.39
CA PHE A 415 25.15 -4.72 1.01
C PHE A 415 26.07 -4.94 2.21
N ARG A 416 26.66 -6.14 2.31
CA ARG A 416 27.71 -6.44 3.29
C ARG A 416 28.99 -5.65 3.04
N ARG A 417 29.29 -5.35 1.77
CA ARG A 417 30.36 -4.44 1.31
C ARG A 417 29.73 -3.47 0.34
N ILE A 418 30.02 -2.19 0.51
CA ILE A 418 29.54 -1.14 -0.37
C ILE A 418 30.34 -1.23 -1.68
N PRO A 419 29.69 -1.45 -2.84
CA PRO A 419 30.37 -1.44 -4.12
C PRO A 419 31.06 -0.10 -4.39
N ASP A 420 32.25 -0.14 -4.97
CA ASP A 420 33.03 1.09 -5.27
C ASP A 420 32.30 2.03 -6.23
N GLU A 421 31.42 1.48 -7.09
CA GLU A 421 30.56 2.25 -8.02
C GLU A 421 29.55 3.17 -7.29
N LEU A 422 29.24 2.86 -6.03
CA LEU A 422 28.33 3.67 -5.19
C LEU A 422 29.10 4.71 -4.35
N ARG A 423 30.43 4.80 -4.50
CA ARG A 423 31.30 5.74 -3.78
C ARG A 423 31.89 6.75 -4.75
N ASN A 424 31.69 8.03 -4.51
CA ASN A 424 32.39 9.10 -5.23
C ASN A 424 33.73 9.47 -4.60
N GLY A 425 34.23 8.66 -3.66
CA GLY A 425 35.46 8.91 -2.92
C GLY A 425 35.35 8.47 -1.45
N ALA A 426 36.25 8.92 -0.61
CA ALA A 426 36.15 8.76 0.82
C ALA A 426 35.05 9.70 1.35
N ILE A 427 34.04 9.13 2.02
CA ILE A 427 32.98 9.93 2.65
C ILE A 427 33.61 10.74 3.78
N ASP A 428 33.36 12.05 3.76
CA ASP A 428 33.86 12.94 4.78
C ASP A 428 33.22 12.61 6.15
N SER A 429 34.04 12.54 7.19
CA SER A 429 33.62 12.34 8.55
C SER A 429 32.61 13.40 9.00
N ALA A 430 32.72 14.64 8.48
CA ALA A 430 31.83 15.74 8.77
C ALA A 430 30.38 15.43 8.38
N THR A 431 30.16 14.79 7.22
CA THR A 431 28.82 14.43 6.74
C THR A 431 28.12 13.41 7.66
N TRP A 432 28.88 12.43 8.18
CA TRP A 432 28.37 11.51 9.19
C TRP A 432 28.06 12.21 10.51
N HIS A 433 28.90 13.15 10.93
CA HIS A 433 28.67 13.95 12.14
C HIS A 433 27.38 14.77 12.01
N ASP A 434 27.13 15.39 10.85
CA ASP A 434 25.94 16.18 10.58
C ASP A 434 24.67 15.33 10.64
N LEU A 435 24.69 14.09 10.08
CA LEU A 435 23.59 13.15 10.20
C LEU A 435 23.32 12.81 11.68
N LEU A 436 24.35 12.42 12.41
CA LEU A 436 24.22 11.89 13.76
C LEU A 436 23.90 12.97 14.80
N ARG A 437 24.26 14.23 14.56
CA ARG A 437 23.88 15.39 15.41
C ARG A 437 22.38 15.56 15.59
N SER A 438 21.60 15.09 14.64
CA SER A 438 20.13 15.14 14.72
C SER A 438 19.53 14.20 15.76
N PHE A 439 20.32 13.24 16.27
CA PHE A 439 19.85 12.18 17.17
C PHE A 439 20.38 12.34 18.60
N ILE A 440 20.11 13.48 19.21
CA ILE A 440 20.65 13.85 20.55
C ILE A 440 20.20 12.92 21.68
N GLY A 441 19.02 12.28 21.55
CA GLY A 441 18.46 11.36 22.56
C GLY A 441 19.01 9.94 22.52
N VAL A 442 19.81 9.60 21.49
CA VAL A 442 20.20 8.20 21.22
C VAL A 442 21.13 7.65 22.32
N GLN A 443 20.67 6.56 22.94
CA GLN A 443 21.40 5.79 23.94
C GLN A 443 21.99 4.49 23.36
N ARG A 444 21.35 3.93 22.31
CA ARG A 444 21.73 2.66 21.68
C ARG A 444 21.85 2.83 20.17
N LEU A 445 23.01 2.48 19.64
CA LEU A 445 23.31 2.53 18.20
C LEU A 445 23.51 1.11 17.65
N TYR A 446 22.73 0.74 16.64
CA TYR A 446 22.84 -0.54 15.94
C TYR A 446 23.38 -0.31 14.54
N ILE A 447 24.46 -1.01 14.16
CA ILE A 447 25.10 -0.85 12.85
C ILE A 447 25.11 -2.19 12.14
N LYS A 448 24.61 -2.22 10.89
CA LYS A 448 24.58 -3.42 10.03
C LYS A 448 25.06 -3.10 8.62
N GLY A 449 25.62 -4.13 7.96
CA GLY A 449 26.09 -4.04 6.59
C GLY A 449 27.46 -3.36 6.48
N GLY A 450 27.82 -2.84 5.30
CA GLY A 450 29.12 -2.26 4.98
C GLY A 450 29.41 -0.89 5.61
N LEU A 451 28.54 -0.37 6.49
CA LEU A 451 28.72 0.96 7.09
C LEU A 451 29.74 1.01 8.22
N LEU A 452 30.14 -0.15 8.74
CA LEU A 452 30.94 -0.19 9.97
C LEU A 452 32.31 0.48 9.79
N ASP A 453 32.98 0.22 8.64
CA ASP A 453 34.28 0.81 8.34
C ASP A 453 34.21 2.34 8.14
N GLU A 454 33.13 2.80 7.50
CA GLU A 454 32.88 4.23 7.27
C GLU A 454 32.62 4.96 8.60
N LEU A 455 31.70 4.41 9.39
CA LEU A 455 31.37 4.95 10.70
C LEU A 455 32.55 4.87 11.68
N SER A 456 33.35 3.80 11.64
CA SER A 456 34.52 3.69 12.51
C SER A 456 35.53 4.80 12.27
N ARG A 457 35.69 5.23 11.02
CA ARG A 457 36.53 6.38 10.64
C ARG A 457 35.93 7.70 11.12
N ALA A 458 34.62 7.89 10.91
CA ALA A 458 33.90 9.07 11.33
C ALA A 458 33.81 9.24 12.86
N LEU A 459 33.73 8.13 13.59
CA LEU A 459 33.68 8.11 15.06
C LEU A 459 35.04 8.17 15.72
N ARG A 460 36.17 8.10 14.98
CA ARG A 460 37.51 8.35 15.53
C ARG A 460 37.63 9.84 15.89
N VAL A 461 37.86 10.08 17.13
CA VAL A 461 38.16 11.42 17.62
C VAL A 461 39.59 11.74 17.23
N ASP A 462 39.80 12.64 16.27
CA ASP A 462 41.10 13.26 16.07
C ASP A 462 41.42 14.06 17.31
N GLU A 463 42.68 13.95 17.82
CA GLU A 463 43.14 14.49 19.11
C GLU A 463 43.08 16.03 19.23
N VAL A 464 42.63 16.73 18.19
CA VAL A 464 42.59 18.18 18.08
C VAL A 464 41.14 18.66 17.92
N GLY A 465 40.48 18.97 19.01
CA GLY A 465 39.26 19.80 19.01
C GLY A 465 37.94 19.07 18.89
N SER A 466 37.75 17.97 19.59
CA SER A 466 36.44 17.24 19.59
C SER A 466 35.32 18.11 20.15
N ASP A 467 34.32 18.36 19.32
CA ASP A 467 33.01 18.92 19.70
C ASP A 467 32.31 17.94 20.66
N PRO A 468 32.08 18.31 21.96
CA PRO A 468 31.46 17.44 22.95
C PRO A 468 29.99 17.13 22.67
N GLY A 469 29.42 17.64 21.57
CA GLY A 469 28.00 17.53 21.22
C GLY A 469 27.58 16.29 20.45
N PHE A 470 28.53 15.42 20.06
CA PHE A 470 28.25 14.25 19.23
C PHE A 470 27.69 13.07 20.05
N LEU A 471 26.43 12.65 19.77
CA LEU A 471 25.71 11.58 20.48
C LEU A 471 25.91 11.60 22.01
N PRO A 472 25.53 12.69 22.69
CA PRO A 472 25.91 12.94 24.10
C PRO A 472 25.38 11.87 25.07
N ASN A 473 24.30 11.17 24.71
CA ASN A 473 23.63 10.17 25.54
C ASN A 473 23.98 8.72 25.17
N LEU A 474 24.89 8.49 24.22
CA LEU A 474 25.23 7.15 23.74
C LEU A 474 25.82 6.28 24.84
N ARG A 475 25.20 5.12 25.12
CA ARG A 475 25.58 4.13 26.12
C ARG A 475 26.09 2.83 25.54
N SER A 476 25.55 2.41 24.38
CA SER A 476 25.93 1.16 23.76
C SER A 476 25.94 1.22 22.25
N ILE A 477 26.88 0.51 21.64
CA ILE A 477 26.97 0.28 20.20
C ILE A 477 26.91 -1.22 19.98
N SER A 478 26.05 -1.66 19.07
CA SER A 478 25.95 -3.07 18.63
C SER A 478 26.25 -3.17 17.15
N ALA A 479 27.19 -4.04 16.78
CA ALA A 479 27.59 -4.25 15.39
C ALA A 479 27.58 -5.73 15.03
N GLY A 480 27.43 -6.05 13.72
CA GLY A 480 27.53 -7.43 13.21
C GLY A 480 28.98 -7.97 13.28
N ARG A 481 29.12 -9.30 13.32
CA ARG A 481 30.34 -10.07 13.69
C ARG A 481 31.67 -9.80 12.96
N ASN A 482 31.69 -9.20 11.79
CA ASN A 482 32.86 -9.36 10.90
C ASN A 482 33.95 -8.27 10.96
N VAL A 483 33.86 -7.26 11.85
CA VAL A 483 34.82 -6.13 11.82
C VAL A 483 35.23 -5.69 13.23
N PHE A 484 35.69 -6.65 14.04
CA PHE A 484 35.91 -6.41 15.48
C PHE A 484 37.23 -5.78 15.87
N THR A 485 38.28 -5.99 15.06
CA THR A 485 39.62 -5.57 15.42
C THR A 485 39.83 -4.05 15.39
N THR A 486 39.13 -3.37 14.49
CA THR A 486 39.25 -1.91 14.31
C THR A 486 38.43 -1.09 15.32
N PHE A 487 37.31 -1.65 15.84
CA PHE A 487 36.44 -0.94 16.76
C PHE A 487 36.90 -0.99 18.22
N ILE A 488 37.73 -1.96 18.58
CA ILE A 488 38.24 -2.08 19.96
C ILE A 488 39.20 -0.91 20.32
N ASP A 489 39.93 -0.38 19.34
CA ASP A 489 40.76 0.80 19.55
C ASP A 489 39.98 2.11 19.71
N THR A 490 38.72 2.11 19.28
CA THR A 490 37.81 3.26 19.42
C THR A 490 37.11 3.37 20.77
N ARG A 491 37.51 2.61 21.80
CA ARG A 491 37.05 2.76 23.18
C ARG A 491 37.28 4.19 23.76
N ARG A 492 38.02 5.01 23.06
CA ARG A 492 38.23 6.44 23.42
C ARG A 492 37.29 7.39 22.64
N VAL A 493 36.32 6.89 21.93
CA VAL A 493 35.45 7.64 20.99
C VAL A 493 34.66 8.74 21.65
N VAL A 494 34.62 9.09 22.76
CA VAL A 494 33.89 10.26 23.36
C VAL A 494 34.34 10.54 24.79
N GLY A 495 35.55 10.07 25.20
CA GLY A 495 35.97 10.23 26.61
C GLY A 495 35.05 9.55 27.62
N ARG A 496 34.13 8.68 27.20
CA ARG A 496 33.15 7.98 28.02
C ARG A 496 33.20 6.47 27.75
N LEU A 497 32.97 5.67 28.76
CA LEU A 497 32.83 4.22 28.68
C LEU A 497 31.54 3.87 27.94
N VAL A 498 31.65 3.54 26.65
CA VAL A 498 30.54 3.02 25.85
C VAL A 498 30.58 1.49 25.86
N GLN A 499 29.47 0.84 26.19
CA GLN A 499 29.38 -0.62 26.24
C GLN A 499 29.20 -1.18 24.84
N PHE A 500 30.11 -2.05 24.41
CA PHE A 500 29.99 -2.75 23.09
C PHE A 500 29.39 -4.12 23.28
N THR A 501 28.35 -4.42 22.50
CA THR A 501 27.69 -5.72 22.47
C THR A 501 27.72 -6.31 21.07
N LEU A 502 28.28 -7.52 20.94
CA LEU A 502 28.21 -8.32 19.73
C LEU A 502 26.90 -9.10 19.72
N ARG A 503 26.08 -8.92 18.71
CA ARG A 503 24.98 -9.84 18.45
C ARG A 503 25.44 -10.94 17.50
N HIS A 504 25.35 -12.19 17.97
CA HIS A 504 25.33 -13.35 17.11
C HIS A 504 23.98 -13.31 16.35
N ASN A 505 24.00 -13.12 15.03
CA ASN A 505 22.81 -13.44 14.22
C ASN A 505 22.78 -14.97 14.10
N GLU A 506 21.76 -15.59 14.67
CA GLU A 506 21.28 -16.89 14.27
C GLU A 506 20.65 -16.82 12.87
#